data_2df66f293663a58ab7ca64d1b7c5426d
#
_entry.id   2df66f293663a58ab7ca64d1b7c5426d
#
_cell.length_a   1.000
_cell.length_b   1.000
_cell.length_c   1.000
_cell.angle_alpha   90.00
_cell.angle_beta   90.00
_cell.angle_gamma   90.00
#
_symmetry.space_group_name_H-M   'P 1'
#
loop_
_entity.id
_entity.type
_entity.pdbx_description
1 polymer ?
#
loop_
_entity_poly.entity_id
_entity_poly.type
_entity_poly.pdbx_seq_one_letter_code
_entity_poly.pdbx_strand_id
1 'polypeptide(L)'
;SLCVKTPQEAKGVDLLIVAVKYGSLEGSLDAIEQIVDDETIVMSVMNGVDSEEIIGHRIGMQHMMYSMIKIASERTGNCVRFNPEVTEGVYFGEADGSLSWRVAAIENLFNDSGVRFHISEDILKKIWAKYALNISMNLPQAIIGCGLGGYRDSAYVMDISTKLKDEVVAVALAVGIDIREEKAAGFDSRTVSPKARFSTLQDLDAKRHTEVDMFSGVLLRLGKQFGIPTPYNALALDIIKALEEKNDGRFDYQ
;
A
#
# COMPACT_ATOMS: atom_id res chain seq x y z
N SER A 1 -15.55 12.63 -17.57
CA SER A 1 -14.61 11.48 -17.60
C SER A 1 -15.05 10.49 -18.66
N LEU A 2 -14.14 9.98 -19.42
CA LEU A 2 -14.34 8.94 -20.44
C LEU A 2 -13.97 7.59 -19.84
N CYS A 3 -14.80 6.57 -20.06
CA CYS A 3 -14.49 5.19 -19.72
C CYS A 3 -14.19 4.44 -21.02
N VAL A 4 -12.98 3.91 -21.16
CA VAL A 4 -12.54 3.17 -22.34
C VAL A 4 -12.59 1.66 -22.08
N LYS A 5 -12.70 0.87 -23.14
CA LYS A 5 -12.81 -0.60 -23.05
C LYS A 5 -11.48 -1.30 -23.33
N THR A 6 -10.61 -0.65 -24.06
CA THR A 6 -9.32 -1.23 -24.48
C THR A 6 -8.16 -0.30 -24.12
N PRO A 7 -6.98 -0.84 -23.79
CA PRO A 7 -5.80 -0.04 -23.48
C PRO A 7 -5.41 0.93 -24.62
N GLN A 8 -5.60 0.52 -25.87
CA GLN A 8 -5.24 1.32 -27.06
C GLN A 8 -6.00 2.64 -27.14
N GLU A 9 -7.23 2.69 -26.58
CA GLU A 9 -8.02 3.92 -26.53
C GLU A 9 -7.46 4.96 -25.54
N ALA A 10 -6.57 4.53 -24.62
CA ALA A 10 -5.89 5.39 -23.64
C ALA A 10 -4.39 5.56 -23.96
N LYS A 11 -3.92 5.14 -25.15
CA LYS A 11 -2.50 5.24 -25.50
C LYS A 11 -2.04 6.69 -25.55
N GLY A 12 -0.84 6.95 -24.99
CA GLY A 12 -0.20 8.26 -25.05
C GLY A 12 -0.82 9.28 -24.09
N VAL A 13 -1.30 8.82 -22.93
CA VAL A 13 -1.69 9.74 -21.84
C VAL A 13 -0.44 10.31 -21.17
N ASP A 14 -0.49 11.58 -20.74
CA ASP A 14 0.63 12.21 -20.05
C ASP A 14 0.88 11.58 -18.67
N LEU A 15 -0.19 11.19 -17.96
CA LEU A 15 -0.13 10.54 -16.65
C LEU A 15 -1.04 9.32 -16.59
N LEU A 16 -0.46 8.16 -16.26
CA LEU A 16 -1.18 6.93 -15.96
C LEU A 16 -1.11 6.65 -14.45
N ILE A 17 -2.27 6.58 -13.78
CA ILE A 17 -2.36 6.21 -12.35
C ILE A 17 -2.82 4.77 -12.24
N VAL A 18 -1.96 3.91 -11.63
CA VAL A 18 -2.26 2.51 -11.36
C VAL A 18 -2.81 2.37 -9.95
N ALA A 19 -4.06 1.89 -9.83
CA ALA A 19 -4.79 1.77 -8.56
C ALA A 19 -5.58 0.45 -8.50
N VAL A 20 -4.96 -0.63 -8.90
CA VAL A 20 -5.56 -1.98 -8.86
C VAL A 20 -5.25 -2.68 -7.53
N LYS A 21 -5.96 -3.78 -7.23
CA LYS A 21 -5.56 -4.67 -6.14
C LYS A 21 -4.27 -5.42 -6.51
N TYR A 22 -3.42 -5.69 -5.52
CA TYR A 22 -2.11 -6.32 -5.73
C TYR A 22 -2.19 -7.63 -6.55
N GLY A 23 -3.15 -8.50 -6.23
CA GLY A 23 -3.36 -9.74 -6.97
C GLY A 23 -3.81 -9.57 -8.43
N SER A 24 -4.17 -8.34 -8.85
CA SER A 24 -4.53 -8.01 -10.22
C SER A 24 -3.42 -7.30 -10.99
N LEU A 25 -2.32 -6.93 -10.31
CA LEU A 25 -1.26 -6.13 -10.92
C LEU A 25 -0.60 -6.86 -12.08
N GLU A 26 -0.19 -8.11 -11.86
CA GLU A 26 0.46 -8.93 -12.89
C GLU A 26 -0.40 -9.05 -14.15
N GLY A 27 -1.70 -9.32 -13.97
CA GLY A 27 -2.67 -9.38 -15.08
C GLY A 27 -2.95 -8.04 -15.76
N SER A 28 -2.50 -6.92 -15.18
CA SER A 28 -2.68 -5.58 -15.73
C SER A 28 -1.45 -5.07 -16.50
N LEU A 29 -0.30 -5.74 -16.39
CA LEU A 29 0.96 -5.26 -16.97
C LEU A 29 0.89 -5.12 -18.49
N ASP A 30 0.25 -6.06 -19.19
CA ASP A 30 0.08 -5.99 -20.66
C ASP A 30 -0.76 -4.77 -21.08
N ALA A 31 -1.76 -4.41 -20.28
CA ALA A 31 -2.57 -3.23 -20.55
C ALA A 31 -1.78 -1.94 -20.26
N ILE A 32 -1.02 -1.91 -19.17
CA ILE A 32 -0.15 -0.77 -18.82
C ILE A 32 0.86 -0.52 -19.94
N GLU A 33 1.55 -1.57 -20.41
CA GLU A 33 2.53 -1.47 -21.50
C GLU A 33 1.92 -0.93 -22.81
N GLN A 34 0.68 -1.28 -23.13
CA GLN A 34 -0.01 -0.81 -24.32
C GLN A 34 -0.46 0.67 -24.23
N ILE A 35 -0.64 1.19 -23.03
CA ILE A 35 -1.03 2.59 -22.78
C ILE A 35 0.18 3.53 -22.83
N VAL A 36 1.31 3.09 -22.26
CA VAL A 36 2.53 3.89 -22.08
C VAL A 36 3.20 4.16 -23.42
N ASP A 37 3.65 5.41 -23.61
CA ASP A 37 4.58 5.83 -24.65
C ASP A 37 5.79 6.53 -24.05
N ASP A 38 6.67 7.08 -24.89
CA ASP A 38 7.95 7.65 -24.47
C ASP A 38 7.83 8.80 -23.44
N GLU A 39 6.70 9.51 -23.41
CA GLU A 39 6.46 10.68 -22.56
C GLU A 39 5.55 10.39 -21.36
N THR A 40 4.90 9.21 -21.32
CA THR A 40 3.96 8.86 -20.25
C THR A 40 4.65 8.74 -18.90
N ILE A 41 4.16 9.47 -17.90
CA ILE A 41 4.53 9.29 -16.50
C ILE A 41 3.59 8.26 -15.87
N VAL A 42 4.12 7.29 -15.12
CA VAL A 42 3.31 6.27 -14.44
C VAL A 42 3.47 6.38 -12.93
N MET A 43 2.36 6.51 -12.22
CA MET A 43 2.28 6.51 -10.76
C MET A 43 1.54 5.30 -10.25
N SER A 44 2.09 4.59 -9.25
CA SER A 44 1.36 3.59 -8.48
C SER A 44 0.86 4.18 -7.18
N VAL A 45 -0.45 4.21 -6.97
CA VAL A 45 -1.05 4.61 -5.68
C VAL A 45 -1.51 3.40 -4.88
N MET A 46 -0.99 2.23 -5.23
CA MET A 46 -1.23 0.98 -4.52
C MET A 46 -0.59 0.99 -3.13
N ASN A 47 -0.98 0.06 -2.28
CA ASN A 47 -0.24 -0.24 -1.07
C ASN A 47 0.97 -1.11 -1.42
N GLY A 48 1.90 -1.27 -0.48
CA GLY A 48 3.11 -2.09 -0.71
C GLY A 48 4.34 -1.23 -0.99
N VAL A 49 5.41 -1.90 -1.43
CA VAL A 49 6.74 -1.31 -1.64
C VAL A 49 7.39 -1.77 -2.94
N ASP A 50 6.73 -2.59 -3.73
CA ASP A 50 7.30 -3.24 -4.91
C ASP A 50 6.51 -3.04 -6.21
N SER A 51 5.35 -2.36 -6.15
CA SER A 51 4.52 -2.13 -7.34
C SER A 51 5.25 -1.32 -8.42
N GLU A 52 6.02 -0.32 -8.02
CA GLU A 52 6.81 0.51 -8.93
C GLU A 52 7.91 -0.30 -9.63
N GLU A 53 8.55 -1.22 -8.89
CA GLU A 53 9.56 -2.10 -9.47
C GLU A 53 8.93 -3.11 -10.45
N ILE A 54 7.78 -3.70 -10.07
CA ILE A 54 7.06 -4.66 -10.92
C ILE A 54 6.64 -3.99 -12.23
N ILE A 55 6.02 -2.82 -12.16
CA ILE A 55 5.60 -2.06 -13.33
C ILE A 55 6.81 -1.60 -14.14
N GLY A 56 7.80 -1.01 -13.46
CA GLY A 56 9.00 -0.46 -14.10
C GLY A 56 9.87 -1.50 -14.79
N HIS A 57 9.89 -2.76 -14.33
CA HIS A 57 10.53 -3.85 -15.06
C HIS A 57 9.87 -4.12 -16.42
N ARG A 58 8.57 -3.86 -16.54
CA ARG A 58 7.82 -4.07 -17.79
C ARG A 58 7.94 -2.91 -18.77
N ILE A 59 7.82 -1.67 -18.29
CA ILE A 59 7.74 -0.47 -19.13
C ILE A 59 9.01 0.38 -19.12
N GLY A 60 9.96 0.10 -18.24
CA GLY A 60 11.14 0.92 -17.95
C GLY A 60 10.96 1.83 -16.74
N MET A 61 11.97 1.84 -15.86
CA MET A 61 11.96 2.65 -14.62
C MET A 61 11.93 4.17 -14.89
N GLN A 62 12.34 4.61 -16.09
CA GLN A 62 12.29 6.03 -16.47
C GLN A 62 10.86 6.58 -16.54
N HIS A 63 9.85 5.73 -16.69
CA HIS A 63 8.43 6.14 -16.65
C HIS A 63 7.87 6.25 -15.25
N MET A 64 8.50 5.58 -14.26
CA MET A 64 7.95 5.50 -12.91
C MET A 64 8.18 6.77 -12.10
N MET A 65 7.12 7.26 -11.49
CA MET A 65 7.14 8.25 -10.39
C MET A 65 6.72 7.55 -9.11
N TYR A 66 7.60 7.53 -8.11
CA TYR A 66 7.27 6.93 -6.82
C TYR A 66 6.16 7.70 -6.13
N SER A 67 5.17 6.96 -5.63
CA SER A 67 4.01 7.60 -5.01
C SER A 67 3.31 6.73 -3.97
N MET A 68 2.55 7.37 -3.11
CA MET A 68 1.62 6.72 -2.20
C MET A 68 0.42 7.63 -1.95
N ILE A 69 -0.70 7.05 -1.56
CA ILE A 69 -1.89 7.81 -1.14
C ILE A 69 -2.21 7.59 0.34
N LYS A 70 -2.56 8.66 1.05
CA LYS A 70 -3.11 8.60 2.41
C LYS A 70 -4.54 9.14 2.41
N ILE A 71 -5.47 8.23 2.38
CA ILE A 71 -6.90 8.50 2.39
C ILE A 71 -7.62 7.50 3.29
N ALA A 72 -8.48 8.00 4.17
CA ALA A 72 -9.45 7.18 4.88
C ALA A 72 -10.74 7.14 4.06
N SER A 73 -10.96 6.05 3.33
CA SER A 73 -12.14 5.87 2.49
C SER A 73 -12.87 4.57 2.80
N GLU A 74 -14.18 4.59 2.60
CA GLU A 74 -15.05 3.43 2.73
C GLU A 74 -15.84 3.25 1.43
N ARG A 75 -15.92 2.01 0.95
CA ARG A 75 -16.71 1.65 -0.23
C ARG A 75 -17.88 0.77 0.17
N THR A 76 -19.08 1.21 -0.20
CA THR A 76 -20.33 0.43 -0.07
C THR A 76 -20.96 0.30 -1.45
N GLY A 77 -20.89 -0.88 -2.03
CA GLY A 77 -21.31 -1.11 -3.42
C GLY A 77 -20.54 -0.23 -4.40
N ASN A 78 -21.22 0.65 -5.12
CA ASN A 78 -20.64 1.61 -6.07
C ASN A 78 -20.41 3.00 -5.47
N CYS A 79 -20.68 3.20 -4.19
CA CYS A 79 -20.48 4.47 -3.50
C CYS A 79 -19.17 4.43 -2.73
N VAL A 80 -18.30 5.43 -2.95
CA VAL A 80 -17.08 5.66 -2.16
C VAL A 80 -17.31 6.92 -1.34
N ARG A 81 -17.05 6.82 -0.05
CA ARG A 81 -17.07 7.96 0.89
C ARG A 81 -15.68 8.14 1.47
N PHE A 82 -15.25 9.36 1.60
CA PHE A 82 -14.04 9.73 2.31
C PHE A 82 -14.25 11.06 3.04
N ASN A 83 -13.49 11.29 4.09
CA ASN A 83 -13.51 12.57 4.79
C ASN A 83 -12.37 13.46 4.26
N PRO A 84 -12.67 14.56 3.54
CA PRO A 84 -11.65 15.45 3.01
C PRO A 84 -10.85 16.17 4.10
N GLU A 85 -11.36 16.32 5.32
CA GLU A 85 -10.64 17.00 6.42
C GLU A 85 -9.45 16.19 6.95
N VAL A 86 -9.57 14.85 6.93
CA VAL A 86 -8.52 13.93 7.40
C VAL A 86 -7.77 13.25 6.25
N THR A 87 -8.10 13.58 5.01
CA THR A 87 -7.40 13.07 3.83
C THR A 87 -6.13 13.89 3.61
N GLU A 88 -4.97 13.25 3.69
CA GLU A 88 -3.69 13.89 3.40
C GLU A 88 -3.47 14.02 1.88
N GLY A 89 -3.91 13.04 1.09
CA GLY A 89 -3.81 13.06 -0.36
C GLY A 89 -2.69 12.18 -0.91
N VAL A 90 -2.17 12.58 -2.07
CA VAL A 90 -1.11 11.86 -2.80
C VAL A 90 0.25 12.42 -2.42
N TYR A 91 1.18 11.54 -2.04
CA TYR A 91 2.60 11.86 -1.89
C TYR A 91 3.33 11.31 -3.10
N PHE A 92 4.21 12.10 -3.69
CA PHE A 92 5.02 11.63 -4.82
C PHE A 92 6.37 12.34 -4.87
N GLY A 93 7.32 11.74 -5.58
CA GLY A 93 8.66 12.29 -5.78
C GLY A 93 9.56 11.34 -6.56
N GLU A 94 10.72 11.86 -6.96
CA GLU A 94 11.77 11.03 -7.53
C GLU A 94 12.44 10.19 -6.45
N ALA A 95 12.97 9.02 -6.84
CA ALA A 95 13.68 8.14 -5.90
C ALA A 95 14.90 8.81 -5.25
N ASP A 96 15.55 9.72 -5.96
CA ASP A 96 16.73 10.47 -5.51
C ASP A 96 16.39 11.82 -4.86
N GLY A 97 15.09 12.15 -4.72
CA GLY A 97 14.61 13.40 -4.15
C GLY A 97 14.71 14.61 -5.06
N SER A 98 15.11 14.46 -6.32
CA SER A 98 15.26 15.57 -7.26
C SER A 98 13.91 16.16 -7.67
N LEU A 99 13.92 17.47 -7.96
CA LEU A 99 12.76 18.18 -8.52
C LEU A 99 12.84 18.16 -10.05
N SER A 100 12.45 17.03 -10.64
CA SER A 100 12.47 16.84 -12.08
C SER A 100 11.34 17.58 -12.80
N TRP A 101 11.41 17.65 -14.14
CA TRP A 101 10.31 18.15 -14.96
C TRP A 101 9.02 17.34 -14.75
N ARG A 102 9.12 16.04 -14.46
CA ARG A 102 7.98 15.15 -14.17
C ARG A 102 7.28 15.56 -12.88
N VAL A 103 8.04 15.86 -11.83
CA VAL A 103 7.49 16.38 -10.56
C VAL A 103 6.72 17.67 -10.82
N ALA A 104 7.29 18.62 -11.59
CA ALA A 104 6.63 19.88 -11.92
C ALA A 104 5.37 19.69 -12.78
N ALA A 105 5.37 18.74 -13.71
CA ALA A 105 4.21 18.43 -14.54
C ALA A 105 3.04 17.89 -13.71
N ILE A 106 3.31 16.94 -12.79
CA ILE A 106 2.30 16.38 -11.88
C ILE A 106 1.80 17.46 -10.91
N GLU A 107 2.69 18.30 -10.36
CA GLU A 107 2.33 19.42 -9.48
C GLU A 107 1.32 20.35 -10.15
N ASN A 108 1.60 20.77 -11.38
CA ASN A 108 0.70 21.63 -12.15
C ASN A 108 -0.66 20.96 -12.37
N LEU A 109 -0.67 19.68 -12.79
CA LEU A 109 -1.91 18.93 -13.02
C LEU A 109 -2.75 18.82 -11.74
N PHE A 110 -2.12 18.52 -10.60
CA PHE A 110 -2.84 18.37 -9.34
C PHE A 110 -3.35 19.72 -8.78
N ASN A 111 -2.60 20.81 -8.95
CA ASN A 111 -3.07 22.16 -8.62
C ASN A 111 -4.33 22.52 -9.42
N ASP A 112 -4.33 22.25 -10.72
CA ASP A 112 -5.47 22.56 -11.59
C ASP A 112 -6.69 21.69 -11.31
N SER A 113 -6.48 20.44 -10.85
CA SER A 113 -7.56 19.50 -10.55
C SER A 113 -8.10 19.57 -9.13
N GLY A 114 -7.43 20.30 -8.22
CA GLY A 114 -7.79 20.38 -6.81
C GLY A 114 -7.49 19.10 -6.00
N VAL A 115 -6.69 18.20 -6.53
CA VAL A 115 -6.20 17.00 -5.79
C VAL A 115 -5.23 17.47 -4.70
N ARG A 116 -5.42 17.01 -3.46
CA ARG A 116 -4.44 17.24 -2.41
C ARG A 116 -3.21 16.40 -2.64
N PHE A 117 -2.05 17.01 -2.57
CA PHE A 117 -0.77 16.33 -2.79
C PHE A 117 0.36 16.93 -1.97
N HIS A 118 1.45 16.16 -1.88
CA HIS A 118 2.69 16.55 -1.25
C HIS A 118 3.86 16.03 -2.09
N ILE A 119 4.75 16.93 -2.49
CA ILE A 119 6.04 16.56 -3.10
C ILE A 119 6.98 16.13 -1.97
N SER A 120 7.66 15.01 -2.14
CA SER A 120 8.53 14.44 -1.12
C SER A 120 9.94 14.20 -1.67
N GLU A 121 10.95 14.80 -1.02
CA GLU A 121 12.36 14.56 -1.34
C GLU A 121 12.83 13.16 -0.86
N ASP A 122 12.09 12.51 0.03
CA ASP A 122 12.39 11.19 0.58
C ASP A 122 11.20 10.23 0.46
N ILE A 123 10.58 10.21 -0.73
CA ILE A 123 9.36 9.43 -1.02
C ILE A 123 9.51 7.95 -0.65
N LEU A 124 10.67 7.34 -0.88
CA LEU A 124 10.92 5.94 -0.55
C LEU A 124 10.79 5.68 0.95
N LYS A 125 11.31 6.56 1.80
CA LYS A 125 11.13 6.44 3.25
C LYS A 125 9.66 6.51 3.65
N LYS A 126 8.90 7.41 3.02
CA LYS A 126 7.46 7.56 3.30
C LYS A 126 6.64 6.33 2.88
N ILE A 127 6.96 5.75 1.72
CA ILE A 127 6.35 4.50 1.26
C ILE A 127 6.63 3.37 2.25
N TRP A 128 7.90 3.18 2.66
CA TRP A 128 8.30 2.15 3.60
C TRP A 128 7.74 2.37 5.01
N ALA A 129 7.67 3.62 5.48
CA ALA A 129 7.04 3.95 6.76
C ALA A 129 5.54 3.64 6.75
N LYS A 130 4.83 3.96 5.65
CA LYS A 130 3.43 3.57 5.47
C LYS A 130 3.26 2.05 5.42
N TYR A 131 4.16 1.34 4.75
CA TYR A 131 4.17 -0.12 4.69
C TYR A 131 4.35 -0.75 6.08
N ALA A 132 5.31 -0.24 6.87
CA ALA A 132 5.51 -0.66 8.26
C ALA A 132 4.26 -0.41 9.12
N LEU A 133 3.62 0.75 8.97
CA LEU A 133 2.35 1.06 9.63
C LEU A 133 1.26 0.06 9.22
N ASN A 134 1.10 -0.20 7.94
CA ASN A 134 0.09 -1.13 7.46
C ASN A 134 0.30 -2.54 8.03
N ILE A 135 1.50 -3.09 7.96
CA ILE A 135 1.80 -4.42 8.51
C ILE A 135 1.52 -4.46 10.01
N SER A 136 2.04 -3.48 10.77
CA SER A 136 1.93 -3.47 12.23
C SER A 136 0.52 -3.21 12.75
N MET A 137 -0.34 -2.57 11.96
CA MET A 137 -1.70 -2.23 12.39
C MET A 137 -2.78 -3.09 11.74
N ASN A 138 -2.60 -3.52 10.48
CA ASN A 138 -3.63 -4.30 9.81
C ASN A 138 -3.59 -5.77 10.19
N LEU A 139 -2.38 -6.36 10.27
CA LEU A 139 -2.28 -7.81 10.47
C LEU A 139 -2.67 -8.29 11.86
N PRO A 140 -2.21 -7.66 12.98
CA PRO A 140 -2.69 -8.06 14.31
C PRO A 140 -4.20 -7.90 14.45
N GLN A 141 -4.77 -6.82 13.89
CA GLN A 141 -6.20 -6.60 13.92
C GLN A 141 -6.96 -7.69 13.18
N ALA A 142 -6.47 -8.10 12.01
CA ALA A 142 -7.06 -9.17 11.21
C ALA A 142 -6.98 -10.53 11.91
N ILE A 143 -5.84 -10.85 12.54
CA ILE A 143 -5.62 -12.12 13.25
C ILE A 143 -6.51 -12.23 14.49
N ILE A 144 -6.66 -11.14 15.25
CA ILE A 144 -7.39 -11.15 16.53
C ILE A 144 -8.88 -10.86 16.33
N GLY A 145 -9.26 -10.23 15.22
CA GLY A 145 -10.65 -9.83 14.94
C GLY A 145 -11.10 -8.63 15.80
N CYS A 146 -10.18 -7.78 16.27
CA CYS A 146 -10.50 -6.67 17.16
C CYS A 146 -10.54 -5.32 16.44
N GLY A 147 -11.25 -4.35 17.03
CA GLY A 147 -11.14 -2.95 16.61
C GLY A 147 -9.84 -2.33 17.08
N LEU A 148 -9.60 -1.10 16.64
CA LEU A 148 -8.38 -0.33 16.90
C LEU A 148 -8.09 -0.09 18.39
N GLY A 149 -9.14 -0.08 19.23
CA GLY A 149 -8.98 0.00 20.68
C GLY A 149 -8.11 -1.12 21.27
N GLY A 150 -8.00 -2.28 20.60
CA GLY A 150 -7.17 -3.39 21.04
C GLY A 150 -5.70 -3.01 21.24
N TYR A 151 -5.16 -2.11 20.43
CA TYR A 151 -3.77 -1.64 20.57
C TYR A 151 -3.53 -0.79 21.81
N ARG A 152 -4.55 -0.11 22.29
CA ARG A 152 -4.50 0.66 23.53
C ARG A 152 -4.73 -0.22 24.76
N ASP A 153 -5.67 -1.15 24.64
CA ASP A 153 -6.25 -1.86 25.78
C ASP A 153 -5.55 -3.20 26.07
N SER A 154 -4.68 -3.69 25.16
CA SER A 154 -3.94 -4.95 25.29
C SER A 154 -2.46 -4.79 24.98
N ALA A 155 -1.63 -5.00 26.00
CA ALA A 155 -0.17 -5.05 25.84
C ALA A 155 0.29 -6.16 24.86
N TYR A 156 -0.45 -7.25 24.76
CA TYR A 156 -0.14 -8.35 23.84
C TYR A 156 -0.41 -7.98 22.38
N VAL A 157 -1.48 -7.21 22.09
CA VAL A 157 -1.74 -6.70 20.73
C VAL A 157 -0.63 -5.75 20.32
N MET A 158 -0.21 -4.85 21.23
CA MET A 158 0.93 -3.96 20.97
C MET A 158 2.25 -4.71 20.77
N ASP A 159 2.50 -5.77 21.52
CA ASP A 159 3.71 -6.59 21.37
C ASP A 159 3.76 -7.28 20.00
N ILE A 160 2.64 -7.86 19.54
CA ILE A 160 2.53 -8.44 18.19
C ILE A 160 2.79 -7.36 17.12
N SER A 161 2.16 -6.19 17.27
CA SER A 161 2.34 -5.05 16.36
C SER A 161 3.81 -4.62 16.27
N THR A 162 4.47 -4.51 17.42
CA THR A 162 5.88 -4.11 17.50
C THR A 162 6.79 -5.12 16.81
N LYS A 163 6.63 -6.42 17.08
CA LYS A 163 7.41 -7.49 16.47
C LYS A 163 7.29 -7.51 14.95
N LEU A 164 6.07 -7.36 14.43
CA LEU A 164 5.84 -7.28 12.99
C LEU A 164 6.50 -6.06 12.37
N LYS A 165 6.42 -4.89 13.05
CA LYS A 165 7.05 -3.65 12.61
C LYS A 165 8.57 -3.74 12.59
N ASP A 166 9.17 -4.34 13.63
CA ASP A 166 10.62 -4.42 13.78
C ASP A 166 11.25 -5.21 12.63
N GLU A 167 10.59 -6.26 12.14
CA GLU A 167 11.02 -7.01 10.95
C GLU A 167 10.97 -6.13 9.69
N VAL A 168 9.92 -5.30 9.53
CA VAL A 168 9.85 -4.36 8.39
C VAL A 168 10.98 -3.35 8.45
N VAL A 169 11.25 -2.78 9.63
CA VAL A 169 12.35 -1.82 9.83
C VAL A 169 13.70 -2.45 9.50
N ALA A 170 13.92 -3.70 9.92
CA ALA A 170 15.16 -4.42 9.64
C ALA A 170 15.34 -4.68 8.14
N VAL A 171 14.29 -5.09 7.44
CA VAL A 171 14.33 -5.30 5.98
C VAL A 171 14.51 -3.97 5.25
N ALA A 172 13.79 -2.91 5.64
CA ALA A 172 13.93 -1.58 5.05
C ALA A 172 15.39 -1.08 5.14
N LEU A 173 16.00 -1.24 6.32
CA LEU A 173 17.42 -0.86 6.51
C LEU A 173 18.35 -1.69 5.62
N ALA A 174 18.09 -2.98 5.45
CA ALA A 174 18.89 -3.86 4.60
C ALA A 174 18.79 -3.52 3.11
N VAL A 175 17.65 -2.99 2.65
CA VAL A 175 17.51 -2.46 1.28
C VAL A 175 18.02 -1.02 1.14
N GLY A 176 18.59 -0.43 2.19
CA GLY A 176 19.18 0.92 2.16
C GLY A 176 18.23 2.05 2.54
N ILE A 177 17.03 1.76 3.08
CA ILE A 177 16.03 2.77 3.44
C ILE A 177 15.85 2.79 4.97
N ASP A 178 16.35 3.84 5.61
CA ASP A 178 16.25 4.02 7.06
C ASP A 178 14.95 4.72 7.45
N ILE A 179 14.05 3.96 8.07
CA ILE A 179 12.73 4.43 8.56
C ILE A 179 12.62 4.48 10.08
N ARG A 180 13.72 4.32 10.81
CA ARG A 180 13.69 4.22 12.30
C ARG A 180 13.17 5.49 12.96
N GLU A 181 13.44 6.66 12.38
CA GLU A 181 13.01 7.96 12.90
C GLU A 181 11.71 8.44 12.25
N GLU A 182 11.22 7.74 11.21
CA GLU A 182 9.95 8.08 10.58
C GLU A 182 8.80 7.87 11.57
N LYS A 183 8.20 8.97 11.97
CA LYS A 183 6.94 8.89 12.74
C LYS A 183 5.91 8.25 11.83
N ALA A 184 5.32 7.15 12.27
CA ALA A 184 4.13 6.61 11.63
C ALA A 184 3.11 7.75 11.56
N ALA A 185 2.95 8.31 10.35
CA ALA A 185 2.21 9.54 10.19
C ALA A 185 0.78 9.37 10.70
N GLY A 186 0.44 10.17 11.70
CA GLY A 186 -0.93 10.62 11.88
C GLY A 186 -1.95 9.67 12.47
N PHE A 187 -1.55 8.56 13.11
CA PHE A 187 -2.51 7.74 13.83
C PHE A 187 -2.53 8.12 15.32
N ASP A 188 -3.37 9.08 15.69
CA ASP A 188 -3.71 9.30 17.10
C ASP A 188 -4.87 8.37 17.47
N SER A 189 -4.55 7.28 18.18
CA SER A 189 -5.53 6.31 18.67
C SER A 189 -6.60 6.92 19.57
N ARG A 190 -6.41 8.16 20.03
CA ARG A 190 -7.36 8.91 20.86
C ARG A 190 -8.48 9.57 20.07
N THR A 191 -8.21 9.87 18.78
CA THR A 191 -9.16 10.57 17.89
C THR A 191 -9.94 9.62 16.99
N VAL A 192 -9.46 8.40 16.80
CA VAL A 192 -10.13 7.40 15.96
C VAL A 192 -11.00 6.47 16.80
N SER A 193 -12.15 6.08 16.27
CA SER A 193 -13.06 5.15 16.96
C SER A 193 -12.33 3.86 17.37
N PRO A 194 -12.47 3.40 18.62
CA PRO A 194 -11.90 2.12 19.05
C PRO A 194 -12.46 0.91 18.28
N LYS A 195 -13.60 1.07 17.61
CA LYS A 195 -14.22 0.05 16.75
C LYS A 195 -13.72 0.10 15.30
N ALA A 196 -12.89 1.08 14.93
CA ALA A 196 -12.39 1.20 13.56
C ALA A 196 -11.63 -0.06 13.13
N ARG A 197 -11.82 -0.47 11.89
CA ARG A 197 -11.26 -1.68 11.27
C ARG A 197 -10.49 -1.30 10.02
N PHE A 198 -9.30 -1.83 9.88
CA PHE A 198 -8.50 -1.66 8.68
C PHE A 198 -8.88 -2.64 7.57
N SER A 199 -8.38 -2.39 6.38
CA SER A 199 -8.78 -3.09 5.16
C SER A 199 -8.64 -4.62 5.24
N THR A 200 -7.57 -5.15 5.83
CA THR A 200 -7.36 -6.61 5.94
C THR A 200 -8.46 -7.28 6.76
N LEU A 201 -8.83 -6.71 7.91
CA LEU A 201 -9.94 -7.23 8.70
C LEU A 201 -11.29 -7.06 7.98
N GLN A 202 -11.50 -5.92 7.31
CA GLN A 202 -12.71 -5.68 6.52
C GLN A 202 -12.86 -6.70 5.37
N ASP A 203 -11.75 -7.08 4.73
CA ASP A 203 -11.75 -8.09 3.67
C ASP A 203 -12.11 -9.48 4.25
N LEU A 204 -11.51 -9.89 5.38
CA LEU A 204 -11.85 -11.16 6.05
C LEU A 204 -13.31 -11.21 6.50
N ASP A 205 -13.82 -10.15 7.13
CA ASP A 205 -15.23 -10.05 7.58
C ASP A 205 -16.20 -10.17 6.40
N ALA A 206 -15.81 -9.63 5.24
CA ALA A 206 -16.58 -9.70 4.01
C ALA A 206 -16.32 -10.98 3.18
N LYS A 207 -15.56 -11.93 3.74
CA LYS A 207 -15.14 -13.17 3.07
C LYS A 207 -14.45 -12.92 1.73
N ARG A 208 -13.62 -11.89 1.64
CA ARG A 208 -12.77 -11.61 0.50
C ARG A 208 -11.33 -12.00 0.81
N HIS A 209 -10.57 -12.33 -0.23
CA HIS A 209 -9.12 -12.47 -0.10
C HIS A 209 -8.50 -11.11 0.22
N THR A 210 -7.53 -11.14 1.12
CA THR A 210 -6.81 -9.95 1.59
C THR A 210 -5.62 -9.62 0.70
N GLU A 211 -4.91 -8.54 1.02
CA GLU A 211 -3.63 -8.22 0.39
C GLU A 211 -2.43 -8.70 1.22
N VAL A 212 -2.58 -9.79 1.99
CA VAL A 212 -1.49 -10.30 2.86
C VAL A 212 -0.25 -10.74 2.07
N ASP A 213 -0.43 -11.18 0.82
CA ASP A 213 0.69 -11.49 -0.09
C ASP A 213 1.54 -10.25 -0.40
N MET A 214 0.90 -9.10 -0.57
CA MET A 214 1.58 -7.81 -0.72
C MET A 214 2.25 -7.38 0.59
N PHE A 215 1.59 -7.59 1.74
CA PHE A 215 2.16 -7.22 3.03
C PHE A 215 3.27 -8.20 3.45
N SER A 216 2.91 -9.29 4.09
CA SER A 216 3.91 -10.23 4.60
C SER A 216 4.62 -10.98 3.47
N GLY A 217 3.95 -11.35 2.37
CA GLY A 217 4.58 -12.11 1.28
C GLY A 217 5.75 -11.38 0.65
N VAL A 218 5.61 -10.09 0.32
CA VAL A 218 6.70 -9.25 -0.20
C VAL A 218 7.81 -9.09 0.84
N LEU A 219 7.46 -8.87 2.12
CA LEU A 219 8.44 -8.73 3.18
C LEU A 219 9.29 -10.00 3.35
N LEU A 220 8.66 -11.18 3.31
CA LEU A 220 9.36 -12.47 3.38
C LEU A 220 10.33 -12.65 2.20
N ARG A 221 9.88 -12.29 0.99
CA ARG A 221 10.73 -12.36 -0.22
C ARG A 221 11.96 -11.47 -0.08
N LEU A 222 11.78 -10.21 0.33
CA LEU A 222 12.86 -9.26 0.55
C LEU A 222 13.77 -9.70 1.72
N GLY A 223 13.18 -10.14 2.85
CA GLY A 223 13.93 -10.69 3.99
C GLY A 223 14.84 -11.84 3.58
N LYS A 224 14.33 -12.78 2.77
CA LYS A 224 15.13 -13.88 2.22
C LYS A 224 16.25 -13.38 1.31
N GLN A 225 15.96 -12.42 0.45
CA GLN A 225 16.94 -11.84 -0.49
C GLN A 225 18.10 -11.16 0.23
N PHE A 226 17.83 -10.43 1.32
CA PHE A 226 18.82 -9.67 2.08
C PHE A 226 19.31 -10.37 3.35
N GLY A 227 18.88 -11.64 3.59
CA GLY A 227 19.31 -12.41 4.74
C GLY A 227 18.76 -11.96 6.08
N ILE A 228 17.62 -11.26 6.09
CA ILE A 228 16.94 -10.76 7.29
C ILE A 228 15.81 -11.74 7.68
N PRO A 229 15.84 -12.33 8.89
CA PRO A 229 14.75 -13.20 9.36
C PRO A 229 13.45 -12.44 9.57
N THR A 230 12.33 -13.01 9.10
CA THR A 230 10.99 -12.41 9.24
C THR A 230 9.96 -13.43 9.78
N PRO A 231 10.24 -14.12 10.93
CA PRO A 231 9.40 -15.20 11.42
C PRO A 231 8.00 -14.75 11.86
N TYR A 232 7.84 -13.54 12.40
CA TYR A 232 6.53 -13.04 12.83
C TYR A 232 5.64 -12.72 11.62
N ASN A 233 6.19 -12.13 10.57
CA ASN A 233 5.44 -11.91 9.33
C ASN A 233 5.14 -13.21 8.59
N ALA A 234 6.01 -14.22 8.67
CA ALA A 234 5.73 -15.56 8.13
C ALA A 234 4.52 -16.18 8.84
N LEU A 235 4.51 -16.16 10.17
CA LEU A 235 3.39 -16.68 10.95
C LEU A 235 2.09 -15.90 10.67
N ALA A 236 2.17 -14.56 10.55
CA ALA A 236 1.02 -13.73 10.23
C ALA A 236 0.43 -14.06 8.84
N LEU A 237 1.30 -14.27 7.85
CA LEU A 237 0.90 -14.74 6.51
C LEU A 237 0.12 -16.04 6.60
N ASP A 238 0.69 -17.07 7.26
CA ASP A 238 0.09 -18.39 7.37
C ASP A 238 -1.28 -18.33 8.07
N ILE A 239 -1.40 -17.58 9.17
CA ILE A 239 -2.68 -17.43 9.88
C ILE A 239 -3.74 -16.77 8.98
N ILE A 240 -3.39 -15.67 8.30
CA ILE A 240 -4.35 -14.96 7.46
C ILE A 240 -4.74 -15.81 6.24
N LYS A 241 -3.79 -16.52 5.62
CA LYS A 241 -4.09 -17.47 4.54
C LYS A 241 -5.03 -18.59 5.01
N ALA A 242 -4.81 -19.15 6.20
CA ALA A 242 -5.72 -20.13 6.78
C ALA A 242 -7.12 -19.56 7.03
N LEU A 243 -7.23 -18.28 7.46
CA LEU A 243 -8.53 -17.62 7.61
C LEU A 243 -9.22 -17.39 6.25
N GLU A 244 -8.48 -17.07 5.19
CA GLU A 244 -9.00 -16.99 3.83
C GLU A 244 -9.53 -18.36 3.36
N GLU A 245 -8.75 -19.44 3.54
CA GLU A 245 -9.17 -20.79 3.20
C GLU A 245 -10.41 -21.26 3.98
N LYS A 246 -10.50 -20.89 5.26
CA LYS A 246 -11.70 -21.13 6.05
C LYS A 246 -12.92 -20.38 5.48
N ASN A 247 -12.75 -19.11 5.11
CA ASN A 247 -13.80 -18.30 4.48
C ASN A 247 -14.25 -18.88 3.13
N ASP A 248 -13.34 -19.49 2.39
CA ASP A 248 -13.64 -20.22 1.14
C ASP A 248 -14.34 -21.58 1.37
N GLY A 249 -14.49 -22.01 2.62
CA GLY A 249 -15.12 -23.29 2.97
C GLY A 249 -14.22 -24.52 2.73
N ARG A 250 -12.92 -24.34 2.60
CA ARG A 250 -11.99 -25.48 2.38
C ARG A 250 -11.90 -26.39 3.60
N PHE A 251 -12.06 -25.83 4.77
CA PHE A 251 -12.20 -26.54 6.03
C PHE A 251 -13.08 -25.73 6.99
N ASP A 252 -14.15 -26.29 7.46
CA ASP A 252 -14.97 -25.84 8.58
C ASP A 252 -15.77 -27.04 9.06
N TYR A 253 -15.35 -27.62 10.19
CA TYR A 253 -15.93 -28.85 10.73
C TYR A 253 -16.87 -28.55 11.92
N GLN A 254 -17.45 -27.34 11.99
CA GLN A 254 -18.43 -26.95 13.00
C GLN A 254 -19.84 -27.35 12.62
#